data_f254e08d581b99ac834bada2c39e4907
#
_entry.id   f254e08d581b99ac834bada2c39e4907
#
_cell.length_a   1.000
_cell.length_b   1.000
_cell.length_c   1.000
_cell.angle_alpha   90.00
_cell.angle_beta   90.00
_cell.angle_gamma   90.00
#
_symmetry.space_group_name_H-M   'P 1'
#
loop_
_entity.id
_entity.type
_entity.pdbx_description
1 polymer ?
#
loop_
_entity_poly.entity_id
_entity_poly.type
_entity_poly.pdbx_seq_one_letter_code
_entity_poly.pdbx_strand_id
1 'polypeptide(L)'
;MPGDLCDRQREIDLSLPTSVTIAGVGGIGSWVAILSAMSGVPNLYLFDPDVMKESNRNRLPFCQGSLNQPKVEVVRNYILAIRPEAIVVAIPEKLEGILLQIQLSVSNFIIDCTDSPKAQFTIYNACKQQGMNFIRAGYDGTHITVTSNVSGWIKTDVEEEDYTVRPSWVVPAVTVAALAVGKMLKYFNQEVSLGIEDIGIPVLRRKKRLTASCVPSEAMRTGTYQRRRRY
;
A
#
# COMPACT_ATOMS: atom_id res chain seq x y z
N MET A 1 -15.31 9.44 31.16
CA MET A 1 -14.00 9.31 30.50
C MET A 1 -14.24 9.21 29.02
N PRO A 2 -13.57 9.99 28.14
CA PRO A 2 -13.60 9.66 26.72
C PRO A 2 -13.08 8.22 26.57
N GLY A 3 -13.80 7.38 25.81
CA GLY A 3 -13.42 5.99 25.61
C GLY A 3 -12.02 5.93 24.97
N ASP A 4 -11.19 4.98 25.41
CA ASP A 4 -9.89 4.68 24.76
C ASP A 4 -10.18 4.17 23.34
N LEU A 5 -9.40 4.64 22.37
CA LEU A 5 -9.48 4.22 20.97
C LEU A 5 -9.54 2.68 20.83
N CYS A 6 -8.84 1.99 21.69
CA CYS A 6 -8.68 0.53 21.67
C CYS A 6 -9.68 -0.24 22.56
N ASP A 7 -10.66 0.41 23.18
CA ASP A 7 -11.59 -0.24 24.12
C ASP A 7 -12.27 -1.50 23.56
N ARG A 8 -12.69 -1.43 22.29
CA ARG A 8 -13.40 -2.56 21.66
C ARG A 8 -12.49 -3.70 21.18
N GLN A 9 -11.18 -3.50 21.17
CA GLN A 9 -10.21 -4.53 20.78
C GLN A 9 -9.48 -5.16 21.97
N ARG A 10 -9.73 -4.70 23.21
CA ARG A 10 -9.03 -5.18 24.41
C ARG A 10 -9.22 -6.66 24.68
N GLU A 11 -10.37 -7.22 24.29
CA GLU A 11 -10.66 -8.64 24.45
C GLU A 11 -10.03 -9.52 23.34
N ILE A 12 -9.45 -8.88 22.33
CA ILE A 12 -8.72 -9.57 21.25
C ILE A 12 -7.25 -9.60 21.65
N ASP A 13 -6.65 -10.77 21.70
CA ASP A 13 -5.23 -10.94 22.00
C ASP A 13 -4.36 -10.51 20.81
N LEU A 14 -4.14 -9.19 20.69
CA LEU A 14 -3.34 -8.58 19.65
C LEU A 14 -1.93 -8.28 20.14
N SER A 15 -0.92 -8.69 19.38
CA SER A 15 0.47 -8.33 19.63
C SER A 15 0.81 -6.97 19.00
N LEU A 16 0.61 -5.89 19.75
CA LEU A 16 0.89 -4.52 19.26
C LEU A 16 2.39 -4.22 19.28
N PRO A 17 3.03 -3.96 18.13
CA PRO A 17 4.40 -3.46 18.10
C PRO A 17 4.44 -2.00 18.57
N THR A 18 5.54 -1.60 19.19
CA THR A 18 5.73 -0.20 19.60
C THR A 18 6.15 0.70 18.44
N SER A 19 6.68 0.14 17.36
CA SER A 19 7.11 0.92 16.20
C SER A 19 7.06 0.10 14.91
N VAL A 20 6.60 0.73 13.82
CA VAL A 20 6.48 0.13 12.50
C VAL A 20 7.02 1.06 11.43
N THR A 21 7.89 0.56 10.59
CA THR A 21 8.35 1.22 9.37
C THR A 21 7.58 0.71 8.16
N ILE A 22 7.09 1.61 7.33
CA ILE A 22 6.37 1.31 6.10
C ILE A 22 7.18 1.86 4.94
N ALA A 23 7.70 0.96 4.11
CA ALA A 23 8.41 1.28 2.89
C ALA A 23 7.43 1.29 1.71
N GLY A 24 7.29 2.45 1.06
CA GLY A 24 6.30 2.71 0.02
C GLY A 24 4.92 3.06 0.59
N VAL A 25 4.50 4.31 0.42
CA VAL A 25 3.21 4.84 0.92
C VAL A 25 2.27 5.09 -0.27
N GLY A 26 2.22 4.12 -1.17
CA GLY A 26 1.27 4.06 -2.28
C GLY A 26 -0.08 3.50 -1.88
N GLY A 27 -0.78 2.85 -2.82
CA GLY A 27 -2.12 2.28 -2.62
C GLY A 27 -2.20 1.32 -1.44
N ILE A 28 -1.20 0.44 -1.24
CA ILE A 28 -1.16 -0.49 -0.10
C ILE A 28 -0.64 0.20 1.15
N GLY A 29 0.56 0.80 1.08
CA GLY A 29 1.25 1.29 2.27
C GLY A 29 0.53 2.43 2.99
N SER A 30 -0.24 3.26 2.28
CA SER A 30 -1.09 4.27 2.92
C SER A 30 -2.15 3.62 3.82
N TRP A 31 -2.81 2.57 3.34
CA TRP A 31 -3.78 1.83 4.17
C TRP A 31 -3.11 1.02 5.27
N VAL A 32 -1.93 0.44 5.03
CA VAL A 32 -1.15 -0.20 6.11
C VAL A 32 -0.86 0.79 7.22
N ALA A 33 -0.42 2.02 6.89
CA ALA A 33 -0.14 3.06 7.88
C ALA A 33 -1.40 3.46 8.67
N ILE A 34 -2.51 3.72 7.96
CA ILE A 34 -3.79 4.10 8.56
C ILE A 34 -4.33 2.99 9.48
N LEU A 35 -4.39 1.76 8.98
CA LEU A 35 -4.89 0.62 9.74
C LEU A 35 -4.00 0.30 10.94
N SER A 36 -2.69 0.42 10.82
CA SER A 36 -1.75 0.27 11.95
C SER A 36 -2.01 1.33 13.04
N ALA A 37 -2.18 2.60 12.63
CA ALA A 37 -2.53 3.67 13.55
C ALA A 37 -3.87 3.41 14.24
N MET A 38 -4.91 3.06 13.49
CA MET A 38 -6.25 2.75 14.03
C MET A 38 -6.24 1.54 14.96
N SER A 39 -5.33 0.58 14.75
CA SER A 39 -5.16 -0.59 15.62
C SER A 39 -4.38 -0.30 16.90
N GLY A 40 -3.82 0.89 17.06
CA GLY A 40 -3.13 1.28 18.29
C GLY A 40 -1.59 1.33 18.21
N VAL A 41 -0.97 1.09 17.06
CA VAL A 41 0.51 1.23 16.90
C VAL A 41 0.91 2.68 17.18
N PRO A 42 1.79 2.95 18.18
CA PRO A 42 2.06 4.32 18.59
C PRO A 42 3.05 5.06 17.70
N ASN A 43 4.04 4.37 17.12
CA ASN A 43 5.09 5.01 16.32
C ASN A 43 5.11 4.47 14.90
N LEU A 44 5.01 5.34 13.90
CA LEU A 44 5.00 5.01 12.49
C LEU A 44 6.07 5.82 11.74
N TYR A 45 6.89 5.12 10.95
CA TYR A 45 7.89 5.71 10.07
C TYR A 45 7.49 5.45 8.62
N LEU A 46 7.20 6.50 7.86
CA LEU A 46 6.67 6.43 6.51
C LEU A 46 7.73 6.85 5.49
N PHE A 47 8.02 5.98 4.52
CA PHE A 47 9.01 6.22 3.47
C PHE A 47 8.38 6.12 2.09
N ASP A 48 8.40 7.20 1.32
CA ASP A 48 8.00 7.23 -0.09
C ASP A 48 8.52 8.52 -0.73
N PRO A 49 9.29 8.47 -1.83
CA PRO A 49 9.84 9.67 -2.48
C PRO A 49 8.81 10.42 -3.34
N ASP A 50 7.65 9.82 -3.59
CA ASP A 50 6.68 10.36 -4.54
C ASP A 50 5.78 11.43 -3.94
N VAL A 51 5.24 12.25 -4.85
CA VAL A 51 4.15 13.18 -4.55
C VAL A 51 2.78 12.60 -4.94
N MET A 52 1.74 13.15 -4.36
CA MET A 52 0.36 12.80 -4.67
C MET A 52 -0.03 13.24 -6.06
N LYS A 53 -0.53 12.31 -6.88
CA LYS A 53 -0.99 12.54 -8.27
C LYS A 53 -2.48 12.27 -8.39
N GLU A 54 -3.13 12.86 -9.38
CA GLU A 54 -4.56 12.62 -9.67
C GLU A 54 -4.87 11.12 -9.84
N SER A 55 -3.98 10.36 -10.49
CA SER A 55 -4.12 8.91 -10.67
C SER A 55 -4.06 8.09 -9.37
N ASN A 56 -3.70 8.68 -8.25
CA ASN A 56 -3.68 8.00 -6.96
C ASN A 56 -5.06 8.00 -6.27
N ARG A 57 -5.98 8.88 -6.67
CA ARG A 57 -7.29 9.05 -6.02
C ARG A 57 -8.19 7.82 -6.07
N ASN A 58 -7.95 6.91 -6.98
CA ASN A 58 -8.73 5.67 -7.09
C ASN A 58 -8.40 4.62 -6.02
N ARG A 59 -7.35 4.86 -5.20
CA ARG A 59 -6.88 3.88 -4.20
C ARG A 59 -6.30 4.49 -2.92
N LEU A 60 -6.15 5.80 -2.87
CA LEU A 60 -5.74 6.53 -1.67
C LEU A 60 -6.92 7.38 -1.15
N PRO A 61 -7.15 7.43 0.16
CA PRO A 61 -8.34 8.09 0.74
C PRO A 61 -8.14 9.59 0.93
N PHE A 62 -7.62 10.32 -0.07
CA PHE A 62 -7.24 11.72 0.10
C PHE A 62 -8.01 12.66 -0.80
N CYS A 63 -8.24 13.87 -0.29
CA CYS A 63 -8.97 14.90 -0.98
C CYS A 63 -8.13 15.66 -2.01
N GLN A 64 -8.82 16.41 -2.84
CA GLN A 64 -8.25 17.16 -3.96
C GLN A 64 -7.15 18.15 -3.56
N GLY A 65 -7.23 18.74 -2.36
CA GLY A 65 -6.22 19.69 -1.84
C GLY A 65 -4.83 19.08 -1.54
N SER A 66 -4.68 17.76 -1.67
CA SER A 66 -3.41 17.05 -1.40
C SER A 66 -2.53 16.86 -2.65
N LEU A 67 -2.97 17.29 -3.83
CA LEU A 67 -2.19 17.13 -5.06
C LEU A 67 -0.83 17.85 -4.98
N ASN A 68 0.20 17.17 -5.50
CA ASN A 68 1.60 17.63 -5.50
C ASN A 68 2.27 17.70 -4.13
N GLN A 69 1.60 17.34 -3.04
CA GLN A 69 2.24 17.19 -1.73
C GLN A 69 2.93 15.81 -1.64
N PRO A 70 4.02 15.68 -0.85
CA PRO A 70 4.63 14.38 -0.59
C PRO A 70 3.61 13.39 -0.04
N LYS A 71 3.54 12.18 -0.60
CA LYS A 71 2.57 11.16 -0.16
C LYS A 71 2.67 10.89 1.35
N VAL A 72 3.89 10.82 1.88
CA VAL A 72 4.14 10.57 3.30
C VAL A 72 3.54 11.64 4.21
N GLU A 73 3.60 12.92 3.82
CA GLU A 73 3.02 14.02 4.58
C GLU A 73 1.49 14.00 4.54
N VAL A 74 0.91 13.70 3.39
CA VAL A 74 -0.55 13.58 3.24
C VAL A 74 -1.07 12.46 4.14
N VAL A 75 -0.42 11.29 4.14
CA VAL A 75 -0.80 10.16 4.99
C VAL A 75 -0.61 10.47 6.47
N ARG A 76 0.52 11.10 6.84
CA ARG A 76 0.77 11.56 8.20
C ARG A 76 -0.35 12.46 8.70
N ASN A 77 -0.71 13.49 7.93
CA ASN A 77 -1.75 14.44 8.32
C ASN A 77 -3.11 13.76 8.50
N TYR A 78 -3.43 12.79 7.65
CA TYR A 78 -4.64 11.98 7.78
C TYR A 78 -4.63 11.14 9.06
N ILE A 79 -3.52 10.48 9.37
CA ILE A 79 -3.37 9.69 10.60
C ILE A 79 -3.51 10.58 11.83
N LEU A 80 -2.86 11.75 11.86
CA LEU A 80 -2.94 12.67 12.99
C LEU A 80 -4.32 13.29 13.18
N ALA A 81 -5.13 13.38 12.13
CA ALA A 81 -6.53 13.79 12.23
C ALA A 81 -7.42 12.71 12.90
N ILE A 82 -7.06 11.42 12.75
CA ILE A 82 -7.78 10.31 13.38
C ILE A 82 -7.21 10.02 14.77
N ARG A 83 -5.90 10.14 14.92
CA ARG A 83 -5.16 9.75 16.11
C ARG A 83 -4.05 10.75 16.44
N PRO A 84 -4.42 11.89 17.08
CA PRO A 84 -3.49 13.00 17.36
C PRO A 84 -2.29 12.61 18.24
N GLU A 85 -2.43 11.59 19.08
CA GLU A 85 -1.37 11.10 19.98
C GLU A 85 -0.35 10.20 19.32
N ALA A 86 -0.57 9.75 18.07
CA ALA A 86 0.38 8.92 17.36
C ALA A 86 1.64 9.72 16.96
N ILE A 87 2.78 9.09 17.05
CA ILE A 87 4.04 9.64 16.52
C ILE A 87 4.22 9.14 15.10
N VAL A 88 4.08 10.05 14.13
CA VAL A 88 4.23 9.71 12.71
C VAL A 88 5.36 10.53 12.10
N VAL A 89 6.42 9.85 11.68
CA VAL A 89 7.57 10.45 11.02
C VAL A 89 7.44 10.22 9.51
N ALA A 90 7.28 11.30 8.77
CA ALA A 90 7.16 11.28 7.31
C ALA A 90 8.51 11.59 6.66
N ILE A 91 9.03 10.67 5.87
CA ILE A 91 10.34 10.78 5.22
C ILE A 91 10.12 10.64 3.70
N PRO A 92 10.21 11.75 2.94
CA PRO A 92 9.96 11.75 1.48
C PRO A 92 11.17 11.20 0.70
N GLU A 93 11.67 10.05 1.12
CA GLU A 93 12.83 9.36 0.55
C GLU A 93 12.58 7.86 0.45
N LYS A 94 13.41 7.18 -0.34
CA LYS A 94 13.43 5.71 -0.40
C LYS A 94 14.02 5.15 0.90
N LEU A 95 13.50 4.00 1.35
CA LEU A 95 14.07 3.26 2.47
C LEU A 95 15.27 2.44 1.98
N GLU A 96 16.44 3.06 1.95
CA GLU A 96 17.69 2.42 1.51
C GLU A 96 18.91 2.97 2.26
N GLY A 97 20.07 2.36 2.08
CA GLY A 97 21.33 2.84 2.65
C GLY A 97 21.27 3.07 4.16
N ILE A 98 21.73 4.24 4.59
CA ILE A 98 21.78 4.60 6.03
C ILE A 98 20.39 4.68 6.68
N LEU A 99 19.37 5.12 5.93
CA LEU A 99 18.00 5.19 6.43
C LEU A 99 17.47 3.79 6.77
N LEU A 100 17.74 2.80 5.93
CA LEU A 100 17.38 1.41 6.22
C LEU A 100 18.09 0.91 7.49
N GLN A 101 19.39 1.17 7.65
CA GLN A 101 20.14 0.76 8.85
C GLN A 101 19.58 1.40 10.13
N ILE A 102 19.18 2.67 10.07
CA ILE A 102 18.53 3.35 11.21
C ILE A 102 17.21 2.63 11.53
N GLN A 103 16.39 2.34 10.54
CA GLN A 103 15.09 1.71 10.78
C GLN A 103 15.22 0.28 11.34
N LEU A 104 16.24 -0.47 10.93
CA LEU A 104 16.53 -1.78 11.50
C LEU A 104 16.86 -1.74 13.01
N SER A 105 17.31 -0.59 13.53
CA SER A 105 17.63 -0.43 14.95
C SER A 105 16.50 0.19 15.79
N VAL A 106 15.56 0.90 15.19
CA VAL A 106 14.50 1.63 15.92
C VAL A 106 13.09 1.04 15.75
N SER A 107 12.86 0.21 14.74
CA SER A 107 11.57 -0.38 14.46
C SER A 107 11.43 -1.80 14.99
N ASN A 108 10.22 -2.21 15.33
CA ASN A 108 9.91 -3.61 15.65
C ASN A 108 9.51 -4.41 14.39
N PHE A 109 8.95 -3.73 13.40
CA PHE A 109 8.53 -4.28 12.13
C PHE A 109 8.90 -3.38 10.96
N ILE A 110 9.28 -4.00 9.84
CA ILE A 110 9.32 -3.34 8.54
C ILE A 110 8.30 -4.00 7.62
N ILE A 111 7.35 -3.20 7.12
CA ILE A 111 6.38 -3.63 6.12
C ILE A 111 6.77 -3.02 4.78
N ASP A 112 7.14 -3.88 3.85
CA ASP A 112 7.49 -3.49 2.50
C ASP A 112 6.27 -3.49 1.59
N CYS A 113 5.89 -2.31 1.11
CA CYS A 113 4.82 -2.05 0.16
C CYS A 113 5.34 -1.44 -1.14
N THR A 114 6.65 -1.52 -1.38
CA THR A 114 7.28 -0.95 -2.59
C THR A 114 6.92 -1.77 -3.82
N ASP A 115 7.03 -1.17 -4.98
CA ASP A 115 6.82 -1.82 -6.28
C ASP A 115 8.13 -2.19 -6.99
N SER A 116 9.28 -1.74 -6.48
CA SER A 116 10.62 -2.04 -7.02
C SER A 116 11.14 -3.39 -6.51
N PRO A 117 11.42 -4.37 -7.39
CA PRO A 117 12.03 -5.66 -7.01
C PRO A 117 13.36 -5.48 -6.28
N LYS A 118 14.17 -4.52 -6.71
CA LYS A 118 15.46 -4.20 -6.07
C LYS A 118 15.29 -3.73 -4.63
N ALA A 119 14.33 -2.83 -4.38
CA ALA A 119 14.03 -2.35 -3.03
C ALA A 119 13.55 -3.50 -2.14
N GLN A 120 12.63 -4.34 -2.65
CA GLN A 120 12.10 -5.51 -1.95
C GLN A 120 13.23 -6.46 -1.51
N PHE A 121 14.14 -6.78 -2.42
CA PHE A 121 15.28 -7.65 -2.14
C PHE A 121 16.23 -7.04 -1.09
N THR A 122 16.55 -5.76 -1.25
CA THR A 122 17.46 -5.06 -0.34
C THR A 122 16.88 -5.01 1.09
N ILE A 123 15.61 -4.62 1.23
CA ILE A 123 14.95 -4.52 2.54
C ILE A 123 14.83 -5.92 3.18
N TYR A 124 14.38 -6.91 2.42
CA TYR A 124 14.24 -8.28 2.93
C TYR A 124 15.57 -8.86 3.44
N ASN A 125 16.63 -8.75 2.66
CA ASN A 125 17.94 -9.27 3.06
C ASN A 125 18.48 -8.57 4.30
N ALA A 126 18.35 -7.25 4.38
CA ALA A 126 18.76 -6.50 5.55
C ALA A 126 17.98 -6.92 6.81
N CYS A 127 16.64 -7.07 6.69
CA CYS A 127 15.80 -7.57 7.77
C CYS A 127 16.21 -9.00 8.19
N LYS A 128 16.42 -9.89 7.24
CA LYS A 128 16.82 -11.28 7.49
C LYS A 128 18.15 -11.38 8.21
N GLN A 129 19.15 -10.58 7.78
CA GLN A 129 20.47 -10.57 8.40
C GLN A 129 20.45 -10.12 9.86
N GLN A 130 19.54 -9.22 10.21
CA GLN A 130 19.42 -8.65 11.56
C GLN A 130 18.31 -9.29 12.41
N GLY A 131 17.61 -10.31 11.89
CA GLY A 131 16.50 -10.94 12.61
C GLY A 131 15.31 -10.00 12.82
N MET A 132 15.17 -8.95 11.98
CA MET A 132 14.07 -8.02 12.02
C MET A 132 12.77 -8.65 11.51
N ASN A 133 11.66 -8.37 12.18
CA ASN A 133 10.35 -8.77 11.68
C ASN A 133 10.02 -8.04 10.39
N PHE A 134 9.70 -8.82 9.36
CA PHE A 134 9.45 -8.33 8.01
C PHE A 134 8.14 -8.88 7.46
N ILE A 135 7.40 -8.03 6.77
CA ILE A 135 6.22 -8.41 5.99
C ILE A 135 6.31 -7.73 4.63
N ARG A 136 6.21 -8.53 3.57
CA ARG A 136 5.95 -8.05 2.22
C ARG A 136 4.45 -8.00 1.98
N ALA A 137 3.94 -6.85 1.55
CA ALA A 137 2.56 -6.62 1.17
C ALA A 137 2.50 -6.12 -0.28
N GLY A 138 1.90 -6.87 -1.18
CA GLY A 138 1.88 -6.55 -2.60
C GLY A 138 0.69 -7.10 -3.35
N TYR A 139 0.39 -6.51 -4.51
CA TYR A 139 -0.46 -7.11 -5.51
C TYR A 139 -0.04 -6.64 -6.91
N ASP A 140 -0.33 -7.43 -7.93
CA ASP A 140 0.06 -7.17 -9.32
C ASP A 140 -1.13 -7.04 -10.29
N GLY A 141 -2.32 -6.83 -9.76
CA GLY A 141 -3.56 -6.77 -10.50
C GLY A 141 -4.27 -8.11 -10.65
N THR A 142 -3.57 -9.24 -10.44
CA THR A 142 -4.09 -10.61 -10.54
C THR A 142 -3.87 -11.43 -9.29
N HIS A 143 -2.84 -11.11 -8.51
CA HIS A 143 -2.49 -11.79 -7.28
C HIS A 143 -2.29 -10.79 -6.14
N ILE A 144 -2.76 -11.17 -4.98
CA ILE A 144 -2.45 -10.50 -3.72
C ILE A 144 -1.47 -11.36 -2.93
N THR A 145 -0.56 -10.69 -2.22
CA THR A 145 0.47 -11.36 -1.45
C THR A 145 0.74 -10.66 -0.16
N VAL A 146 0.75 -11.44 0.93
CA VAL A 146 1.26 -11.04 2.24
C VAL A 146 2.13 -12.15 2.77
N THR A 147 3.44 -11.92 2.85
CA THR A 147 4.41 -12.94 3.25
C THR A 147 5.53 -12.36 4.08
N SER A 148 6.10 -13.18 4.96
CA SER A 148 7.33 -12.87 5.70
C SER A 148 8.59 -13.42 5.02
N ASN A 149 8.44 -14.14 3.91
CA ASN A 149 9.56 -14.76 3.20
C ASN A 149 9.43 -14.56 1.69
N VAL A 150 10.34 -13.80 1.12
CA VAL A 150 10.40 -13.52 -0.33
C VAL A 150 11.60 -14.18 -1.01
N SER A 151 12.33 -15.07 -0.35
CA SER A 151 13.58 -15.64 -0.85
C SER A 151 13.47 -16.41 -2.19
N GLY A 152 12.28 -16.87 -2.56
CA GLY A 152 12.03 -17.58 -3.82
C GLY A 152 11.51 -16.70 -4.97
N TRP A 153 11.26 -15.41 -4.75
CA TRP A 153 10.53 -14.58 -5.70
C TRP A 153 11.39 -13.61 -6.47
N ILE A 154 12.46 -13.17 -5.84
CA ILE A 154 13.24 -12.05 -6.33
C ILE A 154 14.36 -12.60 -7.17
N LYS A 155 14.22 -12.47 -8.49
CA LYS A 155 15.33 -12.62 -9.42
C LYS A 155 16.17 -11.35 -9.28
N THR A 156 17.46 -11.52 -8.95
CA THR A 156 18.41 -10.43 -8.76
C THR A 156 18.70 -9.64 -10.03
N ASP A 157 18.27 -10.15 -11.19
CA ASP A 157 18.64 -9.69 -12.52
C ASP A 157 17.52 -8.91 -13.23
N VAL A 158 16.45 -8.55 -12.51
CA VAL A 158 15.38 -7.71 -13.07
C VAL A 158 15.82 -6.24 -13.04
N GLU A 159 16.17 -5.72 -14.19
CA GLU A 159 16.46 -4.29 -14.34
C GLU A 159 15.20 -3.46 -14.09
N GLU A 160 15.35 -2.25 -13.52
CA GLU A 160 14.22 -1.33 -13.27
C GLU A 160 13.46 -0.94 -14.55
N GLU A 161 14.09 -1.08 -15.72
CA GLU A 161 13.52 -0.79 -17.04
C GLU A 161 12.38 -1.74 -17.44
N ASP A 162 12.32 -2.94 -16.84
CA ASP A 162 11.24 -3.91 -17.10
C ASP A 162 9.97 -3.66 -16.26
N TYR A 163 9.92 -2.56 -15.51
CA TYR A 163 8.76 -2.22 -14.70
C TYR A 163 7.56 -1.83 -15.56
N THR A 164 6.58 -2.69 -15.64
CA THR A 164 5.28 -2.38 -16.25
C THR A 164 4.27 -1.95 -15.20
N VAL A 165 3.67 -0.76 -15.40
CA VAL A 165 2.59 -0.28 -14.53
C VAL A 165 1.46 -1.33 -14.47
N ARG A 166 1.24 -1.90 -13.29
CA ARG A 166 0.18 -2.88 -13.05
C ARG A 166 -1.14 -2.17 -12.78
N PRO A 167 -2.28 -2.75 -13.20
CA PRO A 167 -3.60 -2.25 -12.83
C PRO A 167 -3.71 -2.15 -11.30
N SER A 168 -4.15 -0.98 -10.82
CA SER A 168 -4.20 -0.69 -9.39
C SER A 168 -5.49 0.04 -9.04
N TRP A 169 -6.21 -0.44 -8.02
CA TRP A 169 -7.46 0.11 -7.51
C TRP A 169 -7.65 -0.22 -6.03
N VAL A 170 -8.66 0.38 -5.40
CA VAL A 170 -8.78 0.41 -3.95
C VAL A 170 -9.01 -0.96 -3.31
N VAL A 171 -9.84 -1.84 -3.90
CA VAL A 171 -10.24 -3.09 -3.22
C VAL A 171 -9.06 -4.00 -2.93
N PRO A 172 -8.23 -4.44 -3.91
CA PRO A 172 -7.07 -5.27 -3.58
C PRO A 172 -6.05 -4.52 -2.70
N ALA A 173 -5.89 -3.21 -2.87
CA ALA A 173 -4.98 -2.42 -2.05
C ALA A 173 -5.35 -2.47 -0.56
N VAL A 174 -6.63 -2.23 -0.23
CA VAL A 174 -7.13 -2.29 1.15
C VAL A 174 -7.12 -3.72 1.69
N THR A 175 -7.50 -4.71 0.87
CA THR A 175 -7.48 -6.13 1.28
C THR A 175 -6.07 -6.56 1.70
N VAL A 176 -5.07 -6.28 0.86
CA VAL A 176 -3.66 -6.59 1.18
C VAL A 176 -3.20 -5.85 2.43
N ALA A 177 -3.54 -4.58 2.56
CA ALA A 177 -3.18 -3.80 3.74
C ALA A 177 -3.79 -4.37 5.03
N ALA A 178 -5.07 -4.75 5.01
CA ALA A 178 -5.74 -5.36 6.15
C ALA A 178 -5.11 -6.71 6.53
N LEU A 179 -4.77 -7.54 5.54
CA LEU A 179 -4.09 -8.81 5.77
C LEU A 179 -2.68 -8.60 6.34
N ALA A 180 -1.92 -7.62 5.83
CA ALA A 180 -0.58 -7.33 6.33
C ALA A 180 -0.60 -6.84 7.79
N VAL A 181 -1.53 -5.95 8.12
CA VAL A 181 -1.70 -5.47 9.51
C VAL A 181 -2.17 -6.59 10.43
N GLY A 182 -3.15 -7.41 10.01
CA GLY A 182 -3.60 -8.56 10.78
C GLY A 182 -2.47 -9.57 11.06
N LYS A 183 -1.59 -9.83 10.07
CA LYS A 183 -0.41 -10.67 10.25
C LYS A 183 0.60 -10.03 11.22
N MET A 184 0.86 -8.75 11.10
CA MET A 184 1.74 -8.00 12.01
C MET A 184 1.26 -8.07 13.47
N LEU A 185 -0.04 -7.93 13.68
CA LEU A 185 -0.68 -7.97 14.99
C LEU A 185 -0.85 -9.39 15.54
N LYS A 186 -0.39 -10.40 14.81
CA LYS A 186 -0.57 -11.85 15.12
C LYS A 186 -2.03 -12.28 15.26
N TYR A 187 -2.95 -11.54 14.68
CA TYR A 187 -4.35 -11.95 14.58
C TYR A 187 -4.49 -13.25 13.76
N PHE A 188 -3.60 -13.44 12.77
CA PHE A 188 -3.39 -14.73 12.10
C PHE A 188 -1.91 -14.87 11.67
N ASN A 189 -1.43 -16.11 11.51
CA ASN A 189 -0.02 -16.40 11.21
C ASN A 189 0.22 -16.93 9.80
N GLN A 190 -0.82 -17.06 8.99
CA GLN A 190 -0.72 -17.66 7.66
C GLN A 190 -0.04 -16.74 6.66
N GLU A 191 0.72 -17.34 5.76
CA GLU A 191 1.14 -16.66 4.52
C GLU A 191 -0.05 -16.61 3.57
N VAL A 192 -0.23 -15.47 2.89
CA VAL A 192 -1.31 -15.27 1.93
C VAL A 192 -0.73 -15.06 0.55
N SER A 193 -1.09 -15.93 -0.37
CA SER A 193 -0.84 -15.77 -1.81
C SER A 193 -2.09 -16.25 -2.53
N LEU A 194 -2.90 -15.33 -3.00
CA LEU A 194 -4.19 -15.62 -3.63
C LEU A 194 -4.25 -14.97 -5.00
N GLY A 195 -4.67 -15.76 -6.00
CA GLY A 195 -5.14 -15.20 -7.25
C GLY A 195 -6.47 -14.45 -7.05
N ILE A 196 -6.68 -13.39 -7.80
CA ILE A 196 -7.96 -12.68 -7.76
C ILE A 196 -9.12 -13.62 -8.13
N GLU A 197 -8.87 -14.64 -8.95
CA GLU A 197 -9.81 -15.69 -9.33
C GLU A 197 -10.25 -16.53 -8.13
N ASP A 198 -9.33 -16.80 -7.19
CA ASP A 198 -9.58 -17.63 -6.01
C ASP A 198 -10.52 -16.96 -5.00
N ILE A 199 -10.59 -15.62 -5.01
CA ILE A 199 -11.50 -14.85 -4.15
C ILE A 199 -12.82 -14.50 -4.85
N GLY A 200 -13.09 -15.12 -6.01
CA GLY A 200 -14.35 -14.94 -6.74
C GLY A 200 -14.52 -13.57 -7.41
N ILE A 201 -13.47 -12.78 -7.49
CA ILE A 201 -13.48 -11.54 -8.27
C ILE A 201 -13.25 -11.90 -9.72
N PRO A 202 -14.22 -11.66 -10.65
CA PRO A 202 -14.05 -12.00 -12.06
C PRO A 202 -12.82 -11.25 -12.61
N VAL A 203 -11.88 -11.99 -13.17
CA VAL A 203 -10.75 -11.37 -13.89
C VAL A 203 -11.32 -10.60 -15.07
N LEU A 204 -11.22 -9.29 -15.01
CA LEU A 204 -11.53 -8.45 -16.16
C LEU A 204 -10.54 -8.82 -17.28
N ARG A 205 -10.97 -9.71 -18.19
CA ARG A 205 -10.20 -9.99 -19.40
C ARG A 205 -9.85 -8.64 -20.03
N ARG A 206 -8.56 -8.36 -20.23
CA ARG A 206 -8.09 -7.17 -20.91
C ARG A 206 -8.91 -6.97 -22.18
N LYS A 207 -9.84 -6.02 -22.19
CA LYS A 207 -10.33 -5.49 -23.44
C LYS A 207 -9.10 -4.95 -24.15
N LYS A 208 -8.78 -5.48 -25.34
CA LYS A 208 -7.73 -4.91 -26.21
C LYS A 208 -7.92 -3.40 -26.17
N ARG A 209 -6.87 -2.64 -25.87
CA ARG A 209 -6.89 -1.18 -26.04
C ARG A 209 -7.43 -0.92 -27.43
N LEU A 210 -8.60 -0.30 -27.52
CA LEU A 210 -9.02 0.33 -28.75
C LEU A 210 -7.97 1.37 -29.05
N THR A 211 -7.12 1.12 -30.03
CA THR A 211 -6.17 2.10 -30.53
C THR A 211 -6.97 3.28 -31.06
N ALA A 212 -6.50 4.49 -30.84
CA ALA A 212 -7.16 5.74 -31.23
C ALA A 212 -7.50 5.87 -32.74
N SER A 213 -7.11 4.90 -33.56
CA SER A 213 -7.41 4.80 -34.99
C SER A 213 -8.83 4.28 -35.31
N CYS A 214 -9.66 3.90 -34.32
CA CYS A 214 -11.01 3.35 -34.57
C CYS A 214 -12.14 4.34 -34.23
N VAL A 215 -11.86 5.62 -34.05
CA VAL A 215 -12.93 6.64 -33.98
C VAL A 215 -13.06 7.28 -35.37
N PRO A 216 -14.16 7.05 -36.09
CA PRO A 216 -14.37 7.74 -37.37
C PRO A 216 -14.40 9.25 -37.15
N SER A 217 -13.60 9.98 -37.93
CA SER A 217 -13.47 11.45 -37.87
C SER A 217 -14.76 12.24 -38.16
N GLU A 218 -15.83 11.58 -38.50
CA GLU A 218 -17.15 12.19 -38.84
C GLU A 218 -18.07 12.40 -37.62
N ALA A 219 -17.83 11.76 -36.48
CA ALA A 219 -18.72 11.88 -35.31
C ALA A 219 -18.58 13.19 -34.52
N MET A 220 -17.61 14.03 -34.86
CA MET A 220 -17.37 15.31 -34.16
C MET A 220 -18.03 16.54 -34.79
N ARG A 221 -18.76 16.41 -35.89
CA ARG A 221 -19.34 17.56 -36.65
C ARG A 221 -20.84 17.75 -36.52
N THR A 222 -21.59 16.87 -35.86
CA THR A 222 -23.04 17.08 -35.67
C THR A 222 -23.38 16.99 -34.19
N GLY A 223 -23.53 18.16 -33.57
CA GLY A 223 -23.96 18.30 -32.17
C GLY A 223 -25.48 18.02 -32.03
N THR A 224 -25.82 16.75 -31.86
CA THR A 224 -27.16 16.37 -31.42
C THR A 224 -27.09 15.14 -30.53
N TYR A 225 -26.84 15.40 -29.25
CA TYR A 225 -27.01 14.39 -28.21
C TYR A 225 -28.43 14.59 -27.62
N GLN A 226 -29.43 13.88 -28.14
CA GLN A 226 -30.73 13.80 -27.48
C GLN A 226 -30.63 12.86 -26.27
N ARG A 227 -30.82 13.43 -25.06
CA ARG A 227 -31.07 12.67 -23.85
C ARG A 227 -32.38 11.89 -23.96
N ARG A 228 -32.33 10.59 -24.11
CA ARG A 228 -33.49 9.73 -23.82
C ARG A 228 -33.49 9.40 -22.32
N ARG A 229 -34.41 10.03 -21.58
CA ARG A 229 -34.90 9.52 -20.28
C ARG A 229 -35.63 8.20 -20.54
N ARG A 230 -35.33 7.18 -19.79
CA ARG A 230 -36.25 6.08 -19.50
C ARG A 230 -36.28 5.85 -18.00
N TYR A 231 -37.51 5.66 -17.54
CA TYR A 231 -38.02 5.40 -16.21
C TYR A 231 -37.25 4.32 -15.47
#